data_e93d939a5056f1b6610b3d03417e5991
#
_entry.id   e93d939a5056f1b6610b3d03417e5991
#
_cell.length_a   1.000
_cell.length_b   1.000
_cell.length_c   1.000
_cell.angle_alpha   90.00
_cell.angle_beta   90.00
_cell.angle_gamma   90.00
#
_symmetry.space_group_name_H-M   'P 1'
#
loop_
_entity.id
_entity.type
_entity.pdbx_description
1 polymer ?
#
loop_
_entity_poly.entity_id
_entity_poly.type
_entity_poly.pdbx_seq_one_letter_code
_entity_poly.pdbx_strand_id
1 'polypeptide(L)'
;NHFFDEAGYIEELKALKPEAIMCRTEPITAAMMDAAGPNLKVIGKQGAGLDNIDIAAATERKIRVVYAPGQNAQSVAEQAAFLMLACARRYNYVDRQFRSGNYKVRFGLTNTYELQGKTLGLVGCGRIGRMLATIAKCGFGMNVIGYDPFLKQEQLGDLITLVESQDEVFKQADFVSLHTPLTPETEHSIGMREFKLMKPTASFINASRGEVVNEAELIQAMQENVITCAGLDVTEK
;
A
#
# COMPACT_ATOMS: atom_id res chain seq x y z
N ASN A 1 -3.56 -5.62 20.51
CA ASN A 1 -3.12 -6.72 19.67
C ASN A 1 -4.20 -7.78 19.67
N HIS A 2 -5.07 -7.78 18.68
CA HIS A 2 -5.90 -8.95 18.41
C HIS A 2 -5.00 -9.97 17.72
N PHE A 3 -4.43 -10.87 18.52
CA PHE A 3 -3.80 -12.06 17.96
C PHE A 3 -4.92 -12.88 17.31
N PHE A 4 -4.76 -13.18 16.01
CA PHE A 4 -5.67 -14.08 15.33
C PHE A 4 -5.51 -15.47 15.95
N ASP A 5 -6.60 -15.96 16.56
CA ASP A 5 -6.67 -17.30 17.15
C ASP A 5 -7.44 -18.23 16.20
N GLU A 6 -6.74 -18.85 15.25
CA GLU A 6 -7.35 -19.76 14.29
C GLU A 6 -8.07 -20.93 14.97
N ALA A 7 -7.51 -21.47 16.06
CA ALA A 7 -8.12 -22.59 16.77
C ALA A 7 -9.44 -22.20 17.42
N GLY A 8 -9.50 -21.03 18.05
CA GLY A 8 -10.73 -20.48 18.61
C GLY A 8 -11.80 -20.23 17.55
N TYR A 9 -11.43 -19.64 16.42
CA TYR A 9 -12.34 -19.45 15.29
C TYR A 9 -12.86 -20.78 14.72
N ILE A 10 -12.01 -21.78 14.60
CA ILE A 10 -12.41 -23.12 14.14
C ILE A 10 -13.46 -23.74 15.07
N GLU A 11 -13.29 -23.64 16.41
CA GLU A 11 -14.27 -24.17 17.36
C GLU A 11 -15.59 -23.39 17.30
N GLU A 12 -15.56 -22.07 17.17
CA GLU A 12 -16.78 -21.26 16.98
C GLU A 12 -17.51 -21.65 15.69
N LEU A 13 -16.80 -21.81 14.58
CA LEU A 13 -17.38 -22.18 13.28
C LEU A 13 -18.04 -23.56 13.34
N LYS A 14 -17.42 -24.54 14.04
CA LYS A 14 -18.04 -25.88 14.27
C LYS A 14 -19.33 -25.78 15.05
N ALA A 15 -19.38 -24.89 16.04
CA ALA A 15 -20.58 -24.72 16.86
C ALA A 15 -21.69 -23.97 16.13
N LEU A 16 -21.35 -22.90 15.41
CA LEU A 16 -22.30 -22.01 14.74
C LEU A 16 -22.83 -22.59 13.41
N LYS A 17 -22.01 -23.34 12.67
CA LYS A 17 -22.32 -23.87 11.33
C LYS A 17 -22.96 -22.81 10.42
N PRO A 18 -22.29 -21.66 10.20
CA PRO A 18 -22.87 -20.50 9.55
C PRO A 18 -23.13 -20.76 8.06
N GLU A 19 -24.14 -20.10 7.49
CA GLU A 19 -24.36 -20.04 6.04
C GLU A 19 -23.50 -18.96 5.35
N ALA A 20 -23.03 -17.97 6.12
CA ALA A 20 -22.21 -16.87 5.63
C ALA A 20 -21.16 -16.46 6.67
N ILE A 21 -19.96 -16.09 6.19
CA ILE A 21 -18.90 -15.48 7.00
C ILE A 21 -18.62 -14.09 6.43
N MET A 22 -18.48 -13.08 7.28
CA MET A 22 -17.97 -11.78 6.89
C MET A 22 -16.61 -11.57 7.56
N CYS A 23 -15.58 -11.24 6.75
CA CYS A 23 -14.22 -10.97 7.25
C CYS A 23 -13.73 -9.60 6.78
N ARG A 24 -12.76 -9.06 7.49
CA ARG A 24 -12.03 -7.85 7.10
C ARG A 24 -10.55 -8.15 6.85
N THR A 25 -9.79 -8.42 7.91
CA THR A 25 -8.34 -8.67 7.86
C THR A 25 -7.98 -10.09 8.31
N GLU A 26 -8.91 -10.75 8.96
CA GLU A 26 -8.72 -12.11 9.46
C GLU A 26 -8.54 -13.07 8.28
N PRO A 27 -7.56 -14.00 8.36
CA PRO A 27 -7.42 -15.07 7.40
C PRO A 27 -8.67 -15.95 7.37
N ILE A 28 -9.08 -16.39 6.18
CA ILE A 28 -10.10 -17.42 6.00
C ILE A 28 -9.45 -18.59 5.29
N THR A 29 -9.06 -19.58 6.08
CA THR A 29 -8.33 -20.76 5.62
C THR A 29 -9.25 -21.90 5.19
N ALA A 30 -8.69 -22.89 4.45
CA ALA A 30 -9.42 -24.12 4.12
C ALA A 30 -9.95 -24.83 5.37
N ALA A 31 -9.16 -24.88 6.46
CA ALA A 31 -9.56 -25.50 7.72
C ALA A 31 -10.78 -24.80 8.35
N MET A 32 -10.84 -23.46 8.28
CA MET A 32 -11.99 -22.70 8.75
C MET A 32 -13.25 -22.96 7.91
N MET A 33 -13.10 -23.07 6.58
CA MET A 33 -14.22 -23.41 5.69
C MET A 33 -14.75 -24.81 5.99
N ASP A 34 -13.87 -25.79 6.23
CA ASP A 34 -14.25 -27.15 6.61
C ASP A 34 -14.95 -27.19 7.97
N ALA A 35 -14.47 -26.41 8.94
CA ALA A 35 -15.08 -26.29 10.26
C ALA A 35 -16.49 -25.70 10.21
N ALA A 36 -16.73 -24.72 9.35
CA ALA A 36 -18.05 -24.13 9.12
C ALA A 36 -19.05 -25.16 8.51
N GLY A 37 -18.53 -26.16 7.81
CA GLY A 37 -19.30 -27.27 7.28
C GLY A 37 -20.07 -26.93 6.00
N PRO A 38 -20.95 -27.86 5.52
CA PRO A 38 -21.59 -27.79 4.21
C PRO A 38 -22.63 -26.68 4.07
N ASN A 39 -23.00 -26.04 5.18
CA ASN A 39 -23.96 -24.93 5.16
C ASN A 39 -23.34 -23.61 4.67
N LEU A 40 -22.01 -23.48 4.71
CA LEU A 40 -21.32 -22.26 4.29
C LEU A 40 -21.46 -22.06 2.77
N LYS A 41 -22.13 -21.00 2.37
CA LYS A 41 -22.43 -20.67 0.96
C LYS A 41 -21.68 -19.46 0.45
N VAL A 42 -21.35 -18.51 1.36
CA VAL A 42 -20.77 -17.24 0.96
C VAL A 42 -19.78 -16.73 2.01
N ILE A 43 -18.68 -16.16 1.50
CA ILE A 43 -17.72 -15.36 2.29
C ILE A 43 -17.77 -13.93 1.77
N GLY A 44 -18.16 -12.99 2.64
CA GLY A 44 -18.19 -11.57 2.35
C GLY A 44 -16.91 -10.89 2.83
N LYS A 45 -16.16 -10.26 1.93
CA LYS A 45 -14.96 -9.48 2.24
C LYS A 45 -15.30 -8.01 2.38
N GLN A 46 -15.14 -7.45 3.57
CA GLN A 46 -15.15 -6.00 3.77
C GLN A 46 -13.83 -5.41 3.29
N GLY A 47 -13.78 -5.02 2.03
CA GLY A 47 -12.59 -4.46 1.39
C GLY A 47 -12.41 -4.93 -0.05
N ALA A 48 -11.31 -4.51 -0.66
CA ALA A 48 -11.00 -4.79 -2.07
C ALA A 48 -9.98 -5.94 -2.27
N GLY A 49 -9.06 -6.15 -1.33
CA GLY A 49 -8.06 -7.22 -1.42
C GLY A 49 -8.62 -8.55 -0.94
N LEU A 50 -8.19 -9.64 -1.56
CA LEU A 50 -8.61 -11.01 -1.25
C LEU A 50 -7.46 -11.87 -0.70
N ASP A 51 -6.32 -11.29 -0.45
CA ASP A 51 -5.07 -11.94 -0.01
C ASP A 51 -5.19 -12.71 1.30
N ASN A 52 -6.20 -12.41 2.12
CA ASN A 52 -6.47 -13.12 3.37
C ASN A 52 -7.52 -14.26 3.22
N ILE A 53 -7.97 -14.58 2.02
CA ILE A 53 -8.96 -15.65 1.79
C ILE A 53 -8.35 -16.69 0.85
N ASP A 54 -8.38 -17.96 1.25
CA ASP A 54 -8.00 -19.06 0.38
C ASP A 54 -9.07 -19.26 -0.72
N ILE A 55 -8.86 -18.57 -1.85
CA ILE A 55 -9.78 -18.56 -2.98
C ILE A 55 -9.85 -19.93 -3.65
N ALA A 56 -8.74 -20.70 -3.68
CA ALA A 56 -8.72 -22.05 -4.24
C ALA A 56 -9.60 -22.97 -3.41
N ALA A 57 -9.40 -22.98 -2.10
CA ALA A 57 -10.23 -23.77 -1.18
C ALA A 57 -11.71 -23.39 -1.21
N ALA A 58 -12.03 -22.09 -1.33
CA ALA A 58 -13.42 -21.65 -1.48
C ALA A 58 -14.05 -22.16 -2.79
N THR A 59 -13.29 -22.12 -3.89
CA THR A 59 -13.73 -22.59 -5.21
C THR A 59 -14.01 -24.10 -5.21
N GLU A 60 -13.10 -24.90 -4.64
CA GLU A 60 -13.28 -26.35 -4.49
C GLU A 60 -14.56 -26.71 -3.72
N ARG A 61 -14.88 -25.91 -2.68
CA ARG A 61 -16.06 -26.09 -1.82
C ARG A 61 -17.31 -25.42 -2.38
N LYS A 62 -17.22 -24.79 -3.56
CA LYS A 62 -18.32 -24.02 -4.20
C LYS A 62 -18.86 -22.89 -3.31
N ILE A 63 -18.02 -22.34 -2.45
CA ILE A 63 -18.33 -21.19 -1.62
C ILE A 63 -18.11 -19.92 -2.46
N ARG A 64 -19.10 -19.04 -2.51
CA ARG A 64 -18.99 -17.76 -3.22
C ARG A 64 -18.20 -16.76 -2.39
N VAL A 65 -17.21 -16.13 -2.99
CA VAL A 65 -16.52 -15.00 -2.37
C VAL A 65 -17.01 -13.70 -3.01
N VAL A 66 -17.55 -12.81 -2.18
CA VAL A 66 -18.03 -11.48 -2.59
C VAL A 66 -17.22 -10.42 -1.89
N TYR A 67 -16.86 -9.36 -2.62
CA TYR A 67 -16.00 -8.29 -2.11
C TYR A 67 -16.38 -6.94 -2.74
N ALA A 68 -15.78 -5.85 -2.27
CA ALA A 68 -16.12 -4.49 -2.69
C ALA A 68 -14.96 -3.84 -3.47
N PRO A 69 -14.72 -4.19 -4.75
CA PRO A 69 -13.59 -3.71 -5.51
C PRO A 69 -13.64 -2.18 -5.70
N GLY A 70 -12.58 -1.51 -5.26
CA GLY A 70 -12.37 -0.08 -5.47
C GLY A 70 -13.21 0.85 -4.60
N GLN A 71 -13.99 0.37 -3.65
CA GLN A 71 -14.80 1.23 -2.76
C GLN A 71 -13.95 2.11 -1.85
N ASN A 72 -12.76 1.64 -1.47
CA ASN A 72 -11.81 2.40 -0.64
C ASN A 72 -10.72 3.11 -1.47
N ALA A 73 -10.81 3.12 -2.80
CA ALA A 73 -9.71 3.61 -3.64
C ALA A 73 -9.41 5.10 -3.40
N GLN A 74 -10.45 5.92 -3.21
CA GLN A 74 -10.29 7.33 -2.89
C GLN A 74 -9.58 7.52 -1.54
N SER A 75 -10.01 6.80 -0.50
CA SER A 75 -9.42 6.90 0.84
C SER A 75 -7.94 6.50 0.84
N VAL A 76 -7.57 5.46 0.08
CA VAL A 76 -6.16 5.04 -0.04
C VAL A 76 -5.34 6.07 -0.81
N ALA A 77 -5.89 6.67 -1.86
CA ALA A 77 -5.20 7.74 -2.60
C ALA A 77 -4.98 8.99 -1.72
N GLU A 78 -5.97 9.37 -0.92
CA GLU A 78 -5.85 10.48 0.05
C GLU A 78 -4.82 10.16 1.15
N GLN A 79 -4.79 8.93 1.66
CA GLN A 79 -3.79 8.49 2.63
C GLN A 79 -2.38 8.54 2.03
N ALA A 80 -2.18 8.07 0.80
CA ALA A 80 -0.89 8.18 0.12
C ALA A 80 -0.47 9.63 -0.08
N ALA A 81 -1.40 10.53 -0.48
CA ALA A 81 -1.13 11.96 -0.60
C ALA A 81 -0.77 12.59 0.74
N PHE A 82 -1.46 12.22 1.83
CA PHE A 82 -1.11 12.65 3.19
C PHE A 82 0.30 12.20 3.57
N LEU A 83 0.66 10.94 3.31
CA LEU A 83 2.00 10.42 3.62
C LEU A 83 3.09 11.17 2.83
N MET A 84 2.84 11.50 1.56
CA MET A 84 3.74 12.33 0.76
C MET A 84 3.96 13.70 1.40
N LEU A 85 2.88 14.39 1.80
CA LEU A 85 2.96 15.68 2.49
C LEU A 85 3.66 15.56 3.85
N ALA A 86 3.37 14.49 4.60
CA ALA A 86 4.00 14.24 5.89
C ALA A 86 5.52 14.05 5.76
N CYS A 87 5.97 13.33 4.73
CA CYS A 87 7.39 13.19 4.41
C CYS A 87 8.00 14.53 3.98
N ALA A 88 7.39 15.22 3.01
CA ALA A 88 7.88 16.48 2.47
C ALA A 88 8.03 17.58 3.55
N ARG A 89 7.14 17.60 4.52
CA ARG A 89 7.10 18.60 5.60
C ARG A 89 7.72 18.11 6.90
N ARG A 90 8.23 16.86 6.95
CA ARG A 90 8.75 16.23 8.18
C ARG A 90 7.76 16.30 9.34
N TYR A 91 6.49 16.11 9.03
CA TYR A 91 5.37 16.37 9.93
C TYR A 91 5.54 15.71 11.30
N ASN A 92 5.88 14.42 11.34
CA ASN A 92 6.03 13.68 12.60
C ASN A 92 7.14 14.25 13.51
N TYR A 93 8.22 14.78 12.92
CA TYR A 93 9.29 15.43 13.70
C TYR A 93 8.80 16.76 14.22
N VAL A 94 8.20 17.59 13.37
CA VAL A 94 7.72 18.93 13.73
C VAL A 94 6.64 18.85 14.81
N ASP A 95 5.65 17.95 14.65
CA ASP A 95 4.57 17.78 15.62
C ASP A 95 5.10 17.35 17.01
N ARG A 96 6.03 16.38 17.05
CA ARG A 96 6.67 15.98 18.32
C ARG A 96 7.41 17.13 18.99
N GLN A 97 8.16 17.91 18.22
CA GLN A 97 8.88 19.09 18.76
C GLN A 97 7.90 20.15 19.29
N PHE A 98 6.83 20.42 18.55
CA PHE A 98 5.79 21.35 19.01
C PHE A 98 5.15 20.90 20.33
N ARG A 99 4.77 19.62 20.42
CA ARG A 99 4.16 19.03 21.63
C ARG A 99 5.12 19.02 22.83
N SER A 100 6.43 18.98 22.59
CA SER A 100 7.45 19.11 23.64
C SER A 100 7.78 20.56 24.04
N GLY A 101 7.08 21.55 23.47
CA GLY A 101 7.28 22.98 23.77
C GLY A 101 8.33 23.67 22.91
N ASN A 102 8.94 22.99 21.94
CA ASN A 102 9.89 23.60 21.00
C ASN A 102 9.15 24.28 19.84
N TYR A 103 8.60 25.46 20.07
CA TYR A 103 7.87 26.25 19.05
C TYR A 103 8.79 26.88 17.98
N LYS A 104 10.10 26.85 18.18
CA LYS A 104 11.08 27.40 17.22
C LYS A 104 11.60 26.37 16.23
N VAL A 105 11.15 25.12 16.30
CA VAL A 105 11.60 24.02 15.44
C VAL A 105 11.62 24.37 13.95
N ARG A 106 10.65 25.15 13.46
CA ARG A 106 10.53 25.56 12.05
C ARG A 106 11.72 26.36 11.51
N PHE A 107 12.46 27.06 12.38
CA PHE A 107 13.61 27.89 11.98
C PHE A 107 14.89 27.07 11.76
N GLY A 108 14.92 25.83 12.23
CA GLY A 108 16.04 24.90 12.04
C GLY A 108 15.79 23.78 11.02
N LEU A 109 14.64 23.80 10.34
CA LEU A 109 14.30 22.77 9.36
C LEU A 109 15.01 23.07 8.03
N THR A 110 15.93 22.20 7.64
CA THR A 110 16.70 22.33 6.38
C THR A 110 16.22 21.41 5.27
N ASN A 111 15.48 20.33 5.58
CA ASN A 111 15.11 19.27 4.64
C ASN A 111 13.59 19.19 4.46
N THR A 112 12.94 20.32 4.25
CA THR A 112 11.53 20.40 3.85
C THR A 112 11.44 21.00 2.46
N TYR A 113 10.49 20.54 1.67
CA TYR A 113 10.32 21.00 0.30
C TYR A 113 8.85 21.04 -0.12
N GLU A 114 8.59 21.70 -1.23
CA GLU A 114 7.30 21.76 -1.88
C GLU A 114 7.15 20.59 -2.85
N LEU A 115 5.90 20.17 -3.09
CA LEU A 115 5.58 19.11 -4.06
C LEU A 115 5.55 19.65 -5.50
N GLN A 116 5.28 20.95 -5.67
CA GLN A 116 5.18 21.57 -7.00
C GLN A 116 6.47 21.33 -7.81
N GLY A 117 6.28 20.89 -9.05
CA GLY A 117 7.38 20.58 -9.97
C GLY A 117 8.18 19.31 -9.66
N LYS A 118 7.91 18.64 -8.53
CA LYS A 118 8.49 17.34 -8.21
C LYS A 118 7.86 16.23 -9.02
N THR A 119 8.51 15.10 -9.08
CA THR A 119 8.04 13.90 -9.81
C THR A 119 7.52 12.86 -8.84
N LEU A 120 6.23 12.51 -8.99
CA LEU A 120 5.65 11.32 -8.41
C LEU A 120 5.84 10.13 -9.34
N GLY A 121 6.46 9.06 -8.85
CA GLY A 121 6.59 7.79 -9.52
C GLY A 121 5.61 6.76 -8.94
N LEU A 122 4.83 6.14 -9.79
CA LEU A 122 3.83 5.14 -9.41
C LEU A 122 4.28 3.75 -9.85
N VAL A 123 4.33 2.81 -8.92
CA VAL A 123 4.44 1.38 -9.21
C VAL A 123 3.05 0.79 -9.09
N GLY A 124 2.40 0.53 -10.24
CA GLY A 124 0.97 0.23 -10.35
C GLY A 124 0.13 1.47 -10.69
N CYS A 125 -0.42 1.51 -11.91
CA CYS A 125 -1.23 2.62 -12.44
C CYS A 125 -2.73 2.26 -12.51
N GLY A 126 -3.18 1.42 -11.59
CA GLY A 126 -4.58 1.03 -11.44
C GLY A 126 -5.47 2.17 -10.91
N ARG A 127 -6.61 1.82 -10.34
CA ARG A 127 -7.59 2.80 -9.86
C ARG A 127 -7.00 3.77 -8.82
N ILE A 128 -6.30 3.23 -7.80
CA ILE A 128 -5.69 4.05 -6.73
C ILE A 128 -4.58 4.94 -7.30
N GLY A 129 -3.66 4.36 -8.10
CA GLY A 129 -2.57 5.12 -8.71
C GLY A 129 -3.07 6.28 -9.55
N ARG A 130 -4.15 6.11 -10.33
CA ARG A 130 -4.76 7.20 -11.12
C ARG A 130 -5.41 8.28 -10.25
N MET A 131 -6.06 7.91 -9.15
CA MET A 131 -6.62 8.88 -8.21
C MET A 131 -5.52 9.68 -7.54
N LEU A 132 -4.44 9.04 -7.08
CA LEU A 132 -3.28 9.74 -6.54
C LEU A 132 -2.60 10.62 -7.59
N ALA A 133 -2.46 10.13 -8.84
CA ALA A 133 -1.94 10.93 -9.95
C ALA A 133 -2.76 12.21 -10.17
N THR A 134 -4.09 12.11 -10.10
CA THR A 134 -4.99 13.27 -10.22
C THR A 134 -4.74 14.27 -9.08
N ILE A 135 -4.67 13.81 -7.83
CA ILE A 135 -4.37 14.66 -6.67
C ILE A 135 -3.00 15.32 -6.85
N ALA A 136 -1.97 14.57 -7.22
CA ALA A 136 -0.62 15.07 -7.37
C ALA A 136 -0.47 16.08 -8.52
N LYS A 137 -1.02 15.76 -9.69
CA LYS A 137 -0.89 16.61 -10.87
C LYS A 137 -1.77 17.87 -10.77
N CYS A 138 -3.05 17.69 -10.46
CA CYS A 138 -4.00 18.81 -10.45
C CYS A 138 -3.96 19.60 -9.15
N GLY A 139 -3.72 18.94 -8.00
CA GLY A 139 -3.70 19.60 -6.69
C GLY A 139 -2.34 20.18 -6.32
N PHE A 140 -1.26 19.49 -6.65
CA PHE A 140 0.09 19.88 -6.21
C PHE A 140 1.01 20.32 -7.35
N GLY A 141 0.56 20.28 -8.61
CA GLY A 141 1.41 20.68 -9.75
C GLY A 141 2.62 19.78 -9.96
N MET A 142 2.51 18.50 -9.63
CA MET A 142 3.59 17.52 -9.81
C MET A 142 3.62 16.95 -11.23
N ASN A 143 4.80 16.48 -11.64
CA ASN A 143 4.92 15.55 -12.77
C ASN A 143 4.59 14.15 -12.28
N VAL A 144 3.93 13.34 -13.11
CA VAL A 144 3.57 11.96 -12.74
C VAL A 144 4.07 11.00 -13.80
N ILE A 145 4.92 10.07 -13.38
CA ILE A 145 5.36 8.93 -14.17
C ILE A 145 4.87 7.65 -13.52
N GLY A 146 4.80 6.56 -14.28
CA GLY A 146 4.37 5.29 -13.71
C GLY A 146 4.82 4.08 -14.50
N TYR A 147 4.88 2.95 -13.83
CA TYR A 147 5.09 1.64 -14.42
C TYR A 147 3.93 0.71 -14.07
N ASP A 148 3.39 0.08 -15.10
CA ASP A 148 2.37 -0.95 -14.97
C ASP A 148 2.51 -1.90 -16.16
N PRO A 149 2.80 -3.20 -15.95
CA PRO A 149 3.05 -4.13 -17.05
C PRO A 149 1.80 -4.48 -17.86
N PHE A 150 0.62 -4.12 -17.39
CA PHE A 150 -0.67 -4.47 -18.01
C PHE A 150 -1.35 -3.30 -18.72
N LEU A 151 -0.78 -2.09 -18.61
CA LEU A 151 -1.38 -0.89 -19.17
C LEU A 151 -0.55 -0.30 -20.31
N LYS A 152 -1.23 0.40 -21.21
CA LYS A 152 -0.63 1.17 -22.30
C LYS A 152 -0.85 2.66 -22.09
N GLN A 153 0.01 3.50 -22.66
CA GLN A 153 -0.04 4.95 -22.53
C GLN A 153 -1.43 5.53 -22.90
N GLU A 154 -2.09 4.99 -23.92
CA GLU A 154 -3.39 5.49 -24.39
C GLU A 154 -4.49 5.37 -23.33
N GLN A 155 -4.35 4.41 -22.39
CA GLN A 155 -5.31 4.20 -21.30
C GLN A 155 -5.12 5.20 -20.15
N LEU A 156 -3.99 5.89 -20.11
CA LEU A 156 -3.60 6.83 -19.04
C LEU A 156 -3.66 8.29 -19.51
N GLY A 157 -3.69 8.52 -20.84
CA GLY A 157 -3.69 9.85 -21.44
C GLY A 157 -2.50 10.67 -20.94
N ASP A 158 -2.73 11.95 -20.68
CA ASP A 158 -1.71 12.86 -20.16
C ASP A 158 -1.58 12.82 -18.64
N LEU A 159 -2.38 12.01 -17.94
CA LEU A 159 -2.39 11.98 -16.48
C LEU A 159 -1.10 11.38 -15.92
N ILE A 160 -0.63 10.28 -16.51
CA ILE A 160 0.56 9.54 -16.11
C ILE A 160 1.38 9.27 -17.36
N THR A 161 2.66 9.60 -17.35
CA THR A 161 3.60 9.17 -18.40
C THR A 161 4.13 7.79 -18.03
N LEU A 162 3.81 6.78 -18.84
CA LEU A 162 4.37 5.43 -18.64
C LEU A 162 5.87 5.43 -18.97
N VAL A 163 6.62 4.75 -18.12
CA VAL A 163 8.03 4.44 -18.32
C VAL A 163 8.20 2.95 -18.65
N GLU A 164 9.33 2.60 -19.27
CA GLU A 164 9.55 1.25 -19.82
C GLU A 164 9.80 0.20 -18.73
N SER A 165 10.27 0.61 -17.56
CA SER A 165 10.59 -0.31 -16.46
C SER A 165 10.29 0.30 -15.09
N GLN A 166 10.11 -0.58 -14.10
CA GLN A 166 10.00 -0.19 -12.70
C GLN A 166 11.25 0.57 -12.23
N ASP A 167 12.44 0.17 -12.68
CA ASP A 167 13.70 0.82 -12.33
C ASP A 167 13.72 2.31 -12.72
N GLU A 168 13.08 2.67 -13.83
CA GLU A 168 12.99 4.07 -14.25
C GLU A 168 12.11 4.90 -13.32
N VAL A 169 11.05 4.30 -12.77
CA VAL A 169 10.25 4.96 -11.72
C VAL A 169 11.14 5.33 -10.54
N PHE A 170 11.92 4.37 -10.03
CA PHE A 170 12.80 4.59 -8.89
C PHE A 170 13.88 5.64 -9.17
N LYS A 171 14.49 5.63 -10.34
CA LYS A 171 15.56 6.58 -10.72
C LYS A 171 15.08 8.02 -10.89
N GLN A 172 13.87 8.21 -11.44
CA GLN A 172 13.40 9.53 -11.84
C GLN A 172 12.54 10.23 -10.77
N ALA A 173 11.89 9.47 -9.89
CA ALA A 173 10.93 10.01 -8.94
C ALA A 173 11.59 10.74 -7.75
N ASP A 174 10.91 11.77 -7.25
CA ASP A 174 11.17 12.39 -5.95
C ASP A 174 10.31 11.74 -4.86
N PHE A 175 9.18 11.17 -5.24
CA PHE A 175 8.30 10.34 -4.43
C PHE A 175 7.97 9.06 -5.19
N VAL A 176 8.26 7.90 -4.62
CA VAL A 176 7.82 6.61 -5.17
C VAL A 176 6.65 6.11 -4.34
N SER A 177 5.52 5.79 -4.98
CA SER A 177 4.35 5.25 -4.30
C SER A 177 3.91 3.91 -4.89
N LEU A 178 3.74 2.91 -4.02
CA LEU A 178 3.35 1.56 -4.41
C LEU A 178 1.83 1.40 -4.40
N HIS A 179 1.31 0.82 -5.48
CA HIS A 179 -0.12 0.51 -5.68
C HIS A 179 -0.32 -0.86 -6.34
N THR A 180 0.61 -1.77 -6.10
CA THR A 180 0.57 -3.16 -6.60
C THR A 180 -0.14 -4.06 -5.60
N PRO A 181 -0.87 -5.10 -6.05
CA PRO A 181 -1.37 -6.15 -5.16
C PRO A 181 -0.20 -7.00 -4.63
N LEU A 182 -0.46 -7.74 -3.55
CA LEU A 182 0.42 -8.79 -3.10
C LEU A 182 0.14 -10.06 -3.92
N THR A 183 1.17 -10.53 -4.62
CA THR A 183 1.18 -11.79 -5.38
C THR A 183 2.54 -12.46 -5.16
N PRO A 184 2.72 -13.73 -5.53
CA PRO A 184 4.05 -14.38 -5.45
C PRO A 184 5.15 -13.61 -6.18
N GLU A 185 4.82 -12.88 -7.25
CA GLU A 185 5.79 -12.10 -8.04
C GLU A 185 6.10 -10.74 -7.42
N THR A 186 5.20 -10.20 -6.60
CA THR A 186 5.36 -8.89 -5.97
C THR A 186 5.79 -8.96 -4.51
N GLU A 187 5.72 -10.13 -3.89
CA GLU A 187 6.21 -10.38 -2.54
C GLU A 187 7.72 -10.08 -2.48
N HIS A 188 8.13 -9.22 -1.53
CA HIS A 188 9.51 -8.75 -1.37
C HIS A 188 10.18 -8.27 -2.66
N SER A 189 9.41 -7.84 -3.64
CA SER A 189 9.95 -7.34 -4.91
C SER A 189 10.63 -5.98 -4.78
N ILE A 190 10.41 -5.27 -3.68
CA ILE A 190 11.02 -3.99 -3.37
C ILE A 190 11.97 -4.15 -2.18
N GLY A 191 13.24 -3.88 -2.42
CA GLY A 191 14.27 -4.03 -1.40
C GLY A 191 15.42 -3.03 -1.60
N MET A 192 16.57 -3.34 -1.02
CA MET A 192 17.76 -2.48 -1.04
C MET A 192 18.21 -2.13 -2.47
N ARG A 193 18.01 -3.04 -3.43
CA ARG A 193 18.31 -2.78 -4.84
C ARG A 193 17.51 -1.59 -5.37
N GLU A 194 16.21 -1.58 -5.14
CA GLU A 194 15.30 -0.54 -5.58
C GLU A 194 15.55 0.76 -4.83
N PHE A 195 15.78 0.70 -3.51
CA PHE A 195 16.11 1.88 -2.70
C PHE A 195 17.40 2.55 -3.17
N LYS A 196 18.41 1.80 -3.58
CA LYS A 196 19.66 2.35 -4.14
C LYS A 196 19.51 2.99 -5.51
N LEU A 197 18.43 2.70 -6.25
CA LEU A 197 18.11 3.40 -7.50
C LEU A 197 17.46 4.78 -7.24
N MET A 198 16.85 4.98 -6.06
CA MET A 198 16.17 6.22 -5.73
C MET A 198 17.17 7.38 -5.58
N LYS A 199 16.67 8.58 -5.82
CA LYS A 199 17.43 9.80 -5.46
C LYS A 199 17.65 9.82 -3.94
N PRO A 200 18.82 10.25 -3.44
CA PRO A 200 19.07 10.34 -2.00
C PRO A 200 18.07 11.24 -1.26
N THR A 201 17.44 12.18 -1.97
CA THR A 201 16.41 13.08 -1.44
C THR A 201 14.99 12.53 -1.57
N ALA A 202 14.79 11.38 -2.20
CA ALA A 202 13.48 10.83 -2.47
C ALA A 202 12.81 10.27 -1.21
N SER A 203 11.49 10.23 -1.26
CA SER A 203 10.64 9.61 -0.24
C SER A 203 9.92 8.39 -0.83
N PHE A 204 9.83 7.34 -0.04
CA PHE A 204 9.15 6.09 -0.40
C PHE A 204 7.80 6.00 0.31
N ILE A 205 6.73 5.65 -0.41
CA ILE A 205 5.36 5.57 0.12
C ILE A 205 4.79 4.17 -0.15
N ASN A 206 4.32 3.51 0.90
CA ASN A 206 3.60 2.24 0.76
C ASN A 206 2.24 2.30 1.45
N ALA A 207 1.18 2.32 0.66
CA ALA A 207 -0.21 2.19 1.07
C ALA A 207 -0.89 1.00 0.36
N SER A 208 -0.09 0.00 -0.05
CA SER A 208 -0.57 -1.21 -0.74
C SER A 208 -0.59 -2.43 0.20
N ARG A 209 0.51 -3.15 0.31
CA ARG A 209 0.73 -4.27 1.23
C ARG A 209 2.14 -4.21 1.81
N GLY A 210 2.29 -4.56 3.09
CA GLY A 210 3.60 -4.58 3.77
C GLY A 210 4.55 -5.53 3.07
N GLU A 211 4.09 -6.74 2.83
CA GLU A 211 4.85 -7.85 2.28
C GLU A 211 5.34 -7.65 0.82
N VAL A 212 4.92 -6.59 0.13
CA VAL A 212 5.52 -6.19 -1.17
C VAL A 212 6.95 -5.68 -0.98
N VAL A 213 7.25 -5.18 0.22
CA VAL A 213 8.54 -4.59 0.59
C VAL A 213 9.28 -5.53 1.53
N ASN A 214 10.56 -5.74 1.31
CA ASN A 214 11.45 -6.32 2.31
C ASN A 214 11.68 -5.27 3.41
N GLU A 215 10.94 -5.39 4.52
CA GLU A 215 10.93 -4.38 5.59
C GLU A 215 12.29 -4.28 6.28
N ALA A 216 13.03 -5.39 6.42
CA ALA A 216 14.37 -5.36 7.00
C ALA A 216 15.33 -4.50 6.16
N GLU A 217 15.25 -4.63 4.83
CA GLU A 217 16.06 -3.83 3.91
C GLU A 217 15.60 -2.36 3.84
N LEU A 218 14.30 -2.09 4.02
CA LEU A 218 13.79 -0.72 4.15
C LEU A 218 14.34 -0.05 5.41
N ILE A 219 14.33 -0.76 6.55
CA ILE A 219 14.91 -0.28 7.81
C ILE A 219 16.39 0.04 7.62
N GLN A 220 17.14 -0.87 6.98
CA GLN A 220 18.56 -0.66 6.68
C GLN A 220 18.75 0.56 5.76
N ALA A 221 17.97 0.70 4.70
CA ALA A 221 18.05 1.84 3.77
C ALA A 221 17.81 3.18 4.48
N MET A 222 16.88 3.21 5.44
CA MET A 222 16.62 4.39 6.27
C MET A 222 17.78 4.68 7.25
N GLN A 223 18.34 3.68 7.88
CA GLN A 223 19.48 3.82 8.81
C GLN A 223 20.75 4.30 8.11
N GLU A 224 20.99 3.78 6.89
CA GLU A 224 22.12 4.16 6.05
C GLU A 224 21.90 5.47 5.27
N ASN A 225 20.74 6.11 5.41
CA ASN A 225 20.34 7.32 4.67
C ASN A 225 20.39 7.13 3.15
N VAL A 226 20.08 5.92 2.66
CA VAL A 226 19.96 5.65 1.21
C VAL A 226 18.78 6.42 0.62
N ILE A 227 17.70 6.57 1.39
CA ILE A 227 16.53 7.40 1.09
C ILE A 227 16.23 8.32 2.26
N THR A 228 15.55 9.44 2.00
CA THR A 228 15.32 10.48 3.04
C THR A 228 14.19 10.11 3.99
N CYS A 229 13.12 9.51 3.50
CA CYS A 229 11.89 9.30 4.28
C CYS A 229 11.09 8.11 3.74
N ALA A 230 10.41 7.42 4.63
CA ALA A 230 9.37 6.45 4.26
C ALA A 230 8.04 6.83 4.93
N GLY A 231 6.96 6.81 4.15
CA GLY A 231 5.58 6.97 4.59
C GLY A 231 4.83 5.65 4.42
N LEU A 232 4.45 5.02 5.52
CA LEU A 232 3.88 3.68 5.53
C LEU A 232 2.47 3.70 6.13
N ASP A 233 1.52 3.11 5.44
CA ASP A 233 0.17 2.79 5.93
C ASP A 233 0.07 1.31 6.34
N VAL A 234 0.99 0.51 5.84
CA VAL A 234 1.08 -0.94 6.05
C VAL A 234 2.53 -1.33 6.35
N THR A 235 2.70 -2.40 7.12
CA THR A 235 3.99 -3.00 7.46
C THR A 235 3.92 -4.50 7.22
N GLU A 236 5.06 -5.16 7.10
CA GLU A 236 5.16 -6.61 7.15
C GLU A 236 4.70 -7.13 8.53
N LYS A 237 4.13 -8.32 8.59
CA LYS A 237 3.58 -8.91 9.82
C LYS A 237 4.64 -9.65 10.62
#